data_afe525791b85545e7d5faf155281ecb5
#
_entry.id   afe525791b85545e7d5faf155281ecb5
#
_cell.length_a   1.000
_cell.length_b   1.000
_cell.length_c   1.000
_cell.angle_alpha   90.00
_cell.angle_beta   90.00
_cell.angle_gamma   90.00
#
_symmetry.space_group_name_H-M   'P 1'
#
loop_
_entity.id
_entity.type
_entity.pdbx_description
1 polymer ?
#
loop_
_entity_poly.entity_id
_entity_poly.type
_entity_poly.pdbx_seq_one_letter_code
_entity_poly.pdbx_strand_id
1 'polypeptide(L)'
;MINNFDICTERIVEKCFYIEDGDNQKPAEINYINGEFKVVNNANSPMNFLKIDSCIYDSTDDTRCDCAIYNHNTFCFIELKCIRPSKFTKNRKKAESQLEATIVDLLRNRTLEAYVSLNCQIKIDDIFEPITQKPKNSEKEAHFIETLNTRLYYDTKKEFN
;
A
#
# COMPACT_ATOMS: atom_id res chain seq x y z
N MET A 1 -7.71 6.32 -15.91
CA MET A 1 -8.69 5.87 -14.90
C MET A 1 -9.89 5.26 -15.60
N ILE A 2 -10.29 4.06 -15.19
CA ILE A 2 -11.46 3.37 -15.75
C ILE A 2 -12.72 3.54 -14.89
N ASN A 3 -12.57 3.76 -13.58
CA ASN A 3 -13.65 3.97 -12.63
C ASN A 3 -13.43 5.21 -11.78
N ASN A 4 -14.51 5.70 -11.18
CA ASN A 4 -14.42 6.78 -10.20
C ASN A 4 -14.07 6.25 -8.81
N PHE A 5 -13.68 7.16 -7.92
CA PHE A 5 -13.28 6.83 -6.55
C PHE A 5 -14.37 6.14 -5.74
N ASP A 6 -15.63 6.54 -5.89
CA ASP A 6 -16.73 6.04 -5.05
C ASP A 6 -16.97 4.55 -5.27
N ILE A 7 -16.84 4.08 -6.51
CA ILE A 7 -17.01 2.67 -6.87
C ILE A 7 -15.88 1.82 -6.30
N CYS A 8 -14.66 2.35 -6.27
CA CYS A 8 -13.45 1.64 -5.83
C CYS A 8 -13.13 1.83 -4.35
N THR A 9 -13.97 2.55 -3.60
CA THR A 9 -13.77 2.85 -2.19
C THR A 9 -14.71 2.03 -1.32
N GLU A 10 -14.13 1.42 -0.27
CA GLU A 10 -14.84 0.68 0.77
C GLU A 10 -14.64 1.38 2.12
N ARG A 11 -15.73 1.62 2.87
CA ARG A 11 -15.66 2.21 4.20
C ARG A 11 -15.44 1.14 5.25
N ILE A 12 -14.46 1.37 6.14
CA ILE A 12 -14.05 0.43 7.18
C ILE A 12 -14.17 1.11 8.54
N VAL A 13 -14.74 0.40 9.51
CA VAL A 13 -14.93 0.88 10.89
C VAL A 13 -14.19 0.04 11.92
N GLU A 14 -13.63 -1.08 11.53
CA GLU A 14 -12.92 -2.01 12.39
C GLU A 14 -11.62 -1.40 12.93
N LYS A 15 -11.28 -1.77 14.17
CA LYS A 15 -10.06 -1.32 14.84
C LYS A 15 -8.77 -1.94 14.31
N CYS A 16 -8.86 -3.13 13.76
CA CYS A 16 -7.73 -3.86 13.22
C CYS A 16 -8.18 -4.69 12.01
N PHE A 17 -7.45 -4.58 10.93
CA PHE A 17 -7.66 -5.37 9.72
C PHE A 17 -6.35 -5.48 8.95
N TYR A 18 -6.37 -6.30 7.92
CA TYR A 18 -5.23 -6.54 7.04
C TYR A 18 -5.62 -6.25 5.59
N ILE A 19 -4.62 -5.95 4.78
CA ILE A 19 -4.75 -5.83 3.33
C ILE A 19 -3.92 -6.95 2.72
N GLU A 20 -4.49 -7.64 1.76
CA GLU A 20 -3.80 -8.65 0.96
C GLU A 20 -3.92 -8.33 -0.53
N ASP A 21 -2.89 -8.72 -1.27
CA ASP A 21 -2.88 -8.57 -2.72
C ASP A 21 -3.89 -9.54 -3.34
N GLY A 22 -4.63 -9.05 -4.34
CA GLY A 22 -5.56 -9.88 -5.09
C GLY A 22 -4.82 -10.79 -6.08
N ASP A 23 -5.10 -12.09 -6.02
CA ASP A 23 -4.59 -13.04 -7.01
C ASP A 23 -5.26 -12.84 -8.39
N ASN A 24 -4.52 -13.14 -9.47
CA ASN A 24 -5.07 -13.22 -10.83
C ASN A 24 -5.74 -11.92 -11.34
N GLN A 25 -5.05 -10.80 -11.25
CA GLN A 25 -5.53 -9.49 -11.74
C GLN A 25 -6.78 -8.97 -10.99
N LYS A 26 -6.99 -9.41 -9.77
CA LYS A 26 -7.98 -8.85 -8.88
C LYS A 26 -7.37 -7.69 -8.07
N PRO A 27 -8.18 -6.70 -7.68
CA PRO A 27 -7.71 -5.64 -6.80
C PRO A 27 -7.34 -6.18 -5.41
N ALA A 28 -6.52 -5.45 -4.67
CA ALA A 28 -6.25 -5.71 -3.27
C ALA A 28 -7.55 -5.76 -2.45
N GLU A 29 -7.60 -6.59 -1.42
CA GLU A 29 -8.79 -6.86 -0.61
C GLU A 29 -8.50 -6.70 0.89
N ILE A 30 -9.57 -6.43 1.66
CA ILE A 30 -9.51 -6.42 3.12
C ILE A 30 -9.69 -7.84 3.65
N ASN A 31 -8.85 -8.20 4.63
CA ASN A 31 -8.95 -9.44 5.38
C ASN A 31 -8.89 -9.15 6.88
N TYR A 32 -9.74 -9.79 7.67
CA TYR A 32 -9.84 -9.56 9.11
C TYR A 32 -9.03 -10.54 9.95
N ILE A 33 -8.37 -11.50 9.32
CA ILE A 33 -7.60 -12.57 10.00
C ILE A 33 -6.10 -12.34 9.82
N ASN A 34 -5.63 -12.21 8.58
CA ASN A 34 -4.24 -11.99 8.22
C ASN A 34 -4.10 -11.30 6.86
N GLY A 35 -2.90 -10.89 6.50
CA GLY A 35 -2.60 -10.27 5.22
C GLY A 35 -1.19 -9.70 5.20
N GLU A 36 -0.82 -9.13 4.07
CA GLU A 36 0.51 -8.59 3.81
C GLU A 36 0.77 -7.26 4.50
N PHE A 37 -0.30 -6.49 4.78
CA PHE A 37 -0.20 -5.19 5.43
C PHE A 37 -1.24 -5.06 6.55
N LYS A 38 -0.78 -4.75 7.76
CA LYS A 38 -1.65 -4.58 8.93
C LYS A 38 -2.03 -3.13 9.14
N VAL A 39 -3.31 -2.86 9.33
CA VAL A 39 -3.81 -1.54 9.71
C VAL A 39 -4.41 -1.59 11.11
N VAL A 40 -3.99 -0.64 11.96
CA VAL A 40 -4.55 -0.45 13.30
C VAL A 40 -5.16 0.95 13.39
N ASN A 41 -6.46 0.99 13.65
CA ASN A 41 -7.23 2.22 13.75
C ASN A 41 -7.53 2.55 15.23
N ASN A 42 -6.58 3.21 15.89
CA ASN A 42 -6.73 3.66 17.28
C ASN A 42 -7.63 4.90 17.41
N ALA A 43 -7.77 5.65 16.33
CA ALA A 43 -8.59 6.87 16.30
C ALA A 43 -10.10 6.61 16.40
N ASN A 44 -10.55 5.36 16.26
CA ASN A 44 -11.97 4.96 16.23
C ASN A 44 -12.82 5.75 15.21
N SER A 45 -12.19 6.34 14.21
CA SER A 45 -12.86 7.07 13.14
C SER A 45 -12.99 6.19 11.89
N PRO A 46 -14.03 6.35 11.10
CA PRO A 46 -14.15 5.61 9.85
C PRO A 46 -12.97 5.86 8.92
N MET A 47 -12.49 4.80 8.29
CA MET A 47 -11.45 4.83 7.28
C MET A 47 -12.02 4.45 5.93
N ASN A 48 -11.32 4.81 4.88
CA ASN A 48 -11.65 4.44 3.52
C ASN A 48 -10.52 3.62 2.91
N PHE A 49 -10.85 2.50 2.33
CA PHE A 49 -9.95 1.66 1.57
C PHE A 49 -10.21 1.85 0.09
N LEU A 50 -9.22 2.33 -0.64
CA LEU A 50 -9.29 2.58 -2.08
C LEU A 50 -8.52 1.50 -2.84
N LYS A 51 -9.22 0.76 -3.68
CA LYS A 51 -8.63 -0.19 -4.63
C LYS A 51 -8.12 0.58 -5.83
N ILE A 52 -6.81 0.65 -6.02
CA ILE A 52 -6.19 1.44 -7.08
C ILE A 52 -5.94 0.59 -8.30
N ASP A 53 -5.06 -0.41 -8.19
CA ASP A 53 -4.86 -1.36 -9.28
C ASP A 53 -6.11 -2.22 -9.48
N SER A 54 -6.41 -2.53 -10.72
CA SER A 54 -7.55 -3.34 -11.13
C SER A 54 -8.94 -2.80 -10.72
N CYS A 55 -9.03 -1.54 -10.25
CA CYS A 55 -10.29 -0.85 -10.00
C CYS A 55 -10.29 0.59 -10.51
N ILE A 56 -9.45 1.50 -9.97
CA ILE A 56 -9.29 2.86 -10.53
C ILE A 56 -8.61 2.80 -11.89
N TYR A 57 -7.59 1.95 -12.01
CA TYR A 57 -6.84 1.70 -13.24
C TYR A 57 -7.07 0.28 -13.74
N ASP A 58 -6.79 0.05 -15.02
CA ASP A 58 -6.80 -1.28 -15.60
C ASP A 58 -5.64 -2.12 -15.05
N SER A 59 -5.88 -3.40 -14.84
CA SER A 59 -4.86 -4.37 -14.38
C SER A 59 -3.66 -4.53 -15.32
N THR A 60 -3.74 -3.99 -16.54
CA THR A 60 -2.64 -3.95 -17.49
C THR A 60 -1.68 -2.78 -17.27
N ASP A 61 -2.03 -1.82 -16.40
CA ASP A 61 -1.16 -0.69 -16.05
C ASP A 61 -0.21 -1.06 -14.90
N ASP A 62 0.94 -1.61 -15.25
CA ASP A 62 2.01 -2.03 -14.33
C ASP A 62 2.64 -0.89 -13.51
N THR A 63 2.23 0.35 -13.76
CA THR A 63 2.84 1.53 -13.14
C THR A 63 2.06 2.08 -11.95
N ARG A 64 1.04 1.36 -11.47
CA ARG A 64 0.19 1.79 -10.35
C ARG A 64 0.45 0.97 -9.09
N CYS A 65 0.30 1.58 -7.92
CA CYS A 65 0.33 0.85 -6.66
C CYS A 65 -1.01 0.15 -6.40
N ASP A 66 -1.00 -0.83 -5.50
CA ASP A 66 -2.14 -1.71 -5.29
C ASP A 66 -3.35 -0.99 -4.70
N CYS A 67 -3.14 -0.20 -3.64
CA CYS A 67 -4.24 0.41 -2.92
C CYS A 67 -3.82 1.65 -2.11
N ALA A 68 -4.82 2.25 -1.46
CA ALA A 68 -4.59 3.25 -0.42
C ALA A 68 -5.57 3.08 0.74
N ILE A 69 -5.14 3.50 1.93
CA ILE A 69 -5.97 3.70 3.12
C ILE A 69 -5.94 5.18 3.49
N TYR A 70 -7.09 5.75 3.76
CA TYR A 70 -7.14 7.15 4.12
C TYR A 70 -8.27 7.49 5.10
N ASN A 71 -8.03 8.53 5.88
CA ASN A 71 -9.03 9.24 6.67
C ASN A 71 -9.05 10.73 6.28
N HIS A 72 -9.66 11.60 7.09
CA HIS A 72 -9.73 13.02 6.80
C HIS A 72 -8.36 13.75 6.83
N ASN A 73 -7.37 13.21 7.55
CA ASN A 73 -6.05 13.83 7.72
C ASN A 73 -4.97 13.25 6.81
N THR A 74 -4.95 11.94 6.66
CA THR A 74 -3.83 11.20 6.06
C THR A 74 -4.30 10.33 4.92
N PHE A 75 -3.51 10.28 3.86
CA PHE A 75 -3.69 9.41 2.71
C PHE A 75 -2.44 8.55 2.54
N CYS A 76 -2.57 7.25 2.76
CA CYS A 76 -1.47 6.29 2.73
C CYS A 76 -1.57 5.42 1.48
N PHE A 77 -0.68 5.62 0.52
CA PHE A 77 -0.53 4.74 -0.63
C PHE A 77 0.25 3.48 -0.23
N ILE A 78 -0.15 2.33 -0.71
CA ILE A 78 0.43 1.04 -0.32
C ILE A 78 0.70 0.20 -1.57
N GLU A 79 1.94 -0.27 -1.67
CA GLU A 79 2.36 -1.27 -2.64
C GLU A 79 2.76 -2.55 -1.91
N LEU A 80 2.10 -3.64 -2.24
CA LEU A 80 2.26 -4.96 -1.65
C LEU A 80 3.19 -5.82 -2.50
N LYS A 81 4.19 -6.43 -1.88
CA LYS A 81 5.07 -7.40 -2.54
C LYS A 81 5.24 -8.62 -1.65
N CYS A 82 4.78 -9.76 -2.13
CA CYS A 82 5.09 -11.06 -1.55
C CYS A 82 6.18 -11.71 -2.39
N ILE A 83 7.41 -11.76 -1.91
CA ILE A 83 8.59 -12.09 -2.69
C ILE A 83 9.56 -13.01 -1.95
N ARG A 84 10.44 -13.66 -2.73
CA ARG A 84 11.60 -14.33 -2.17
C ARG A 84 12.70 -13.31 -1.81
N PRO A 85 13.46 -13.49 -0.72
CA PRO A 85 14.51 -12.56 -0.31
C PRO A 85 15.52 -12.24 -1.42
N SER A 86 15.85 -13.19 -2.30
CA SER A 86 16.74 -13.00 -3.45
C SER A 86 16.25 -12.00 -4.49
N LYS A 87 14.96 -11.65 -4.48
CA LYS A 87 14.33 -10.70 -5.41
C LYS A 87 14.06 -9.34 -4.78
N PHE A 88 14.52 -9.12 -3.55
CA PHE A 88 14.26 -7.94 -2.75
C PHE A 88 14.54 -6.62 -3.49
N THR A 89 15.76 -6.39 -3.95
CA THR A 89 16.16 -5.10 -4.55
C THR A 89 15.36 -4.74 -5.79
N LYS A 90 15.13 -5.72 -6.68
CA LYS A 90 14.36 -5.50 -7.91
C LYS A 90 12.91 -5.14 -7.61
N ASN A 91 12.28 -5.87 -6.70
CA ASN A 91 10.87 -5.64 -6.36
C ASN A 91 10.67 -4.36 -5.55
N ARG A 92 11.61 -4.01 -4.68
CA ARG A 92 11.61 -2.72 -3.98
C ARG A 92 11.63 -1.55 -4.96
N LYS A 93 12.55 -1.55 -5.93
CA LYS A 93 12.63 -0.50 -6.95
C LYS A 93 11.35 -0.41 -7.79
N LYS A 94 10.76 -1.55 -8.14
CA LYS A 94 9.48 -1.58 -8.85
C LYS A 94 8.37 -0.97 -7.99
N ALA A 95 8.27 -1.33 -6.71
CA ALA A 95 7.29 -0.79 -5.78
C ALA A 95 7.43 0.75 -5.60
N GLU A 96 8.65 1.24 -5.44
CA GLU A 96 8.93 2.67 -5.36
C GLU A 96 8.44 3.41 -6.62
N SER A 97 8.67 2.88 -7.80
CA SER A 97 8.23 3.48 -9.06
C SER A 97 6.71 3.46 -9.24
N GLN A 98 6.04 2.40 -8.80
CA GLN A 98 4.58 2.28 -8.83
C GLN A 98 3.92 3.30 -7.88
N LEU A 99 4.46 3.46 -6.67
CA LEU A 99 4.02 4.48 -5.71
C LEU A 99 4.20 5.89 -6.27
N GLU A 100 5.39 6.21 -6.80
CA GLU A 100 5.69 7.51 -7.38
C GLU A 100 4.71 7.89 -8.51
N ALA A 101 4.52 7.01 -9.48
CA ALA A 101 3.59 7.22 -10.59
C ALA A 101 2.14 7.43 -10.11
N THR A 102 1.71 6.65 -9.12
CA THR A 102 0.36 6.78 -8.56
C THR A 102 0.17 8.09 -7.81
N ILE A 103 1.15 8.50 -6.99
CA ILE A 103 1.08 9.74 -6.21
C ILE A 103 1.01 10.95 -7.13
N VAL A 104 1.82 11.00 -8.19
CA VAL A 104 1.80 12.08 -9.18
C VAL A 104 0.41 12.24 -9.79
N ASP A 105 -0.24 11.13 -10.10
CA ASP A 105 -1.55 11.13 -10.76
C ASP A 105 -2.73 11.37 -9.78
N LEU A 106 -2.60 10.92 -8.53
CA LEU A 106 -3.65 10.98 -7.51
C LEU A 106 -3.32 11.94 -6.35
N LEU A 107 -2.62 13.05 -6.60
CA LEU A 107 -2.30 14.05 -5.58
C LEU A 107 -3.55 14.53 -4.82
N ARG A 108 -3.45 14.59 -3.49
CA ARG A 108 -4.51 15.03 -2.59
C ARG A 108 -4.01 16.09 -1.60
N ASN A 109 -4.88 17.00 -1.19
CA ASN A 109 -4.60 18.02 -0.18
C ASN A 109 -4.67 17.44 1.24
N ARG A 110 -3.79 16.48 1.54
CA ARG A 110 -3.70 15.80 2.84
C ARG A 110 -2.24 15.48 3.14
N THR A 111 -1.97 15.03 4.36
CA THR A 111 -0.67 14.42 4.65
C THR A 111 -0.53 13.13 3.84
N LEU A 112 0.49 13.06 3.00
CA LEU A 112 0.72 11.91 2.13
C LEU A 112 1.79 11.01 2.74
N GLU A 113 1.51 9.73 2.77
CA GLU A 113 2.44 8.67 3.14
C GLU A 113 2.44 7.58 2.06
N ALA A 114 3.56 6.91 1.88
CA ALA A 114 3.71 5.80 0.95
C ALA A 114 4.40 4.63 1.65
N TYR A 115 3.90 3.43 1.45
CA TYR A 115 4.38 2.20 2.09
C TYR A 115 4.80 1.18 1.03
N VAL A 116 6.06 0.76 1.09
CA VAL A 116 6.55 -0.44 0.43
C VAL A 116 6.46 -1.59 1.42
N SER A 117 5.47 -2.46 1.26
CA SER A 117 5.25 -3.63 2.10
C SER A 117 5.88 -4.86 1.49
N LEU A 118 6.98 -5.33 2.08
CA LEU A 118 7.73 -6.49 1.61
C LEU A 118 7.52 -7.67 2.54
N ASN A 119 6.96 -8.75 2.03
CA ASN A 119 6.69 -9.97 2.77
C ASN A 119 7.22 -11.20 2.05
N CYS A 120 7.45 -12.27 2.83
CA CYS A 120 7.63 -13.62 2.34
C CYS A 120 6.47 -14.48 2.82
N GLN A 121 5.76 -15.12 1.91
CA GLN A 121 4.68 -16.03 2.28
C GLN A 121 5.24 -17.40 2.68
N ILE A 122 4.88 -17.87 3.86
CA ILE A 122 5.12 -19.25 4.29
C ILE A 122 3.96 -20.10 3.81
N LYS A 123 4.22 -20.98 2.85
CA LYS A 123 3.17 -21.76 2.15
C LYS A 123 2.38 -22.73 3.03
N ILE A 124 2.87 -23.07 4.24
CA ILE A 124 2.27 -24.12 5.07
C ILE A 124 1.03 -23.61 5.82
N ASP A 125 0.97 -22.30 6.17
CA ASP A 125 -0.10 -21.75 7.01
C ASP A 125 -0.67 -20.41 6.49
N ASP A 126 -0.40 -20.03 5.27
CA ASP A 126 -0.74 -18.70 4.69
C ASP A 126 -0.30 -17.52 5.59
N ILE A 127 0.83 -17.69 6.25
CA ILE A 127 1.41 -16.67 7.14
C ILE A 127 2.33 -15.77 6.30
N PHE A 128 2.16 -14.46 6.46
CA PHE A 128 3.03 -13.45 5.87
C PHE A 128 4.12 -13.05 6.86
N GLU A 129 5.38 -13.24 6.48
CA GLU A 129 6.53 -12.77 7.26
C GLU A 129 7.09 -11.48 6.67
N PRO A 130 7.13 -10.37 7.44
CA PRO A 130 7.78 -9.15 6.99
C PRO A 130 9.26 -9.38 6.68
N ILE A 131 9.72 -8.85 5.57
CA ILE A 131 11.15 -8.82 5.26
C ILE A 131 11.78 -7.68 6.07
N THR A 132 12.50 -8.03 7.12
CA THR A 132 13.02 -7.09 8.13
C THR A 132 14.24 -6.27 7.70
N GLN A 133 14.83 -6.56 6.55
CA GLN A 133 15.93 -5.76 6.02
C GLN A 133 15.39 -4.43 5.49
N LYS A 134 15.37 -3.42 6.36
CA LYS A 134 15.09 -2.05 5.94
C LYS A 134 16.20 -1.61 4.98
N PRO A 135 15.87 -1.27 3.74
CA PRO A 135 16.85 -0.72 2.84
C PRO A 135 17.31 0.64 3.39
N LYS A 136 18.61 0.86 3.46
CA LYS A 136 19.16 2.20 3.67
C LYS A 136 18.99 2.97 2.36
N ASN A 137 17.85 3.59 2.17
CA ASN A 137 17.57 4.34 0.95
C ASN A 137 17.16 5.78 1.27
N SER A 138 18.03 6.49 1.98
CA SER A 138 17.84 7.89 2.34
C SER A 138 17.65 8.81 1.13
N GLU A 139 18.26 8.49 -0.01
CA GLU A 139 18.11 9.25 -1.25
C GLU A 139 16.68 9.13 -1.81
N LYS A 140 16.08 7.93 -1.80
CA LYS A 140 14.71 7.73 -2.28
C LYS A 140 13.68 8.35 -1.34
N GLU A 141 13.89 8.24 -0.04
CA GLU A 141 13.05 8.90 0.97
C GLU A 141 13.10 10.42 0.82
N ALA A 142 14.29 11.01 0.63
CA ALA A 142 14.46 12.43 0.36
C ALA A 142 13.76 12.85 -0.94
N HIS A 143 13.89 12.07 -2.01
CA HIS A 143 13.20 12.32 -3.28
C HIS A 143 11.68 12.36 -3.11
N PHE A 144 11.08 11.41 -2.38
CA PHE A 144 9.64 11.41 -2.11
C PHE A 144 9.19 12.63 -1.31
N ILE A 145 9.96 13.07 -0.31
CA ILE A 145 9.65 14.28 0.46
C ILE A 145 9.75 15.52 -0.41
N GLU A 146 10.87 15.70 -1.11
CA GLU A 146 11.18 16.92 -1.84
C GLU A 146 10.33 17.09 -3.11
N THR A 147 10.06 15.99 -3.83
CA THR A 147 9.37 16.03 -5.13
C THR A 147 7.87 15.78 -5.00
N LEU A 148 7.46 14.90 -4.08
CA LEU A 148 6.06 14.44 -3.97
C LEU A 148 5.37 14.91 -2.68
N ASN A 149 6.09 15.62 -1.81
CA ASN A 149 5.60 15.99 -0.46
C ASN A 149 5.02 14.79 0.30
N THR A 150 5.65 13.62 0.15
CA THR A 150 5.19 12.33 0.66
C THR A 150 6.27 11.68 1.50
N ARG A 151 5.93 11.14 2.66
CA ARG A 151 6.85 10.32 3.45
C ARG A 151 6.81 8.88 2.96
N LEU A 152 7.97 8.33 2.63
CA LEU A 152 8.13 6.94 2.19
C LEU A 152 8.56 6.06 3.36
N TYR A 153 7.85 4.95 3.55
CA TYR A 153 8.12 3.94 4.57
C TYR A 153 8.33 2.56 3.93
N TYR A 154 9.22 1.78 4.52
CA TYR A 154 9.42 0.37 4.22
C TYR A 154 8.91 -0.44 5.42
N ASP A 155 7.60 -0.61 5.49
CA ASP A 155 6.92 -1.23 6.62
C ASP A 155 5.70 -2.02 6.16
N THR A 156 5.29 -2.98 6.96
CA THR A 156 4.11 -3.83 6.74
C THR A 156 2.96 -3.49 7.67
N LYS A 157 3.03 -2.32 8.31
CA LYS A 157 2.04 -1.88 9.30
C LYS A 157 1.87 -0.37 9.28
N LYS A 158 0.63 0.09 9.45
CA LYS A 158 0.27 1.48 9.76
C LYS A 158 -0.66 1.55 10.96
N GLU A 159 -0.36 2.46 11.88
CA GLU A 159 -1.26 2.82 12.97
C GLU A 159 -1.80 4.25 12.74
N PHE A 160 -3.11 4.39 12.83
CA PHE A 160 -3.82 5.68 12.83
C PHE A 160 -4.21 6.02 14.28
N ASN A 161 -3.75 7.16 14.76
CA ASN A 161 -3.98 7.66 16.11
C ASN A 161 -4.91 8.88 16.11
#